data_c602c3fec8c8b37bcbc91c2647c79bdb
#
_entry.id   c602c3fec8c8b37bcbc91c2647c79bdb
#
_cell.length_a   1.000
_cell.length_b   1.000
_cell.length_c   1.000
_cell.angle_alpha   90.00
_cell.angle_beta   90.00
_cell.angle_gamma   90.00
#
_symmetry.space_group_name_H-M   'P 1'
#
loop_
_entity.id
_entity.type
_entity.pdbx_description
1 polymer ?
#
loop_
_entity_poly.entity_id
_entity_poly.type
_entity_poly.pdbx_seq_one_letter_code
_entity_poly.pdbx_strand_id
1 'polypeptide(L)'
;AALAVLGRKAWRKGVGVVLLALLLLVLAAVLQLLAWLHPAAQQWPDSPLLSNLCFSGALAAMAVALRQFRQLDIAWSWLLLPPLAVLALGLDGSPWRVYATVAVLALQGAWLALELKPMQQMQLGLGYHMLCVALPLLVWGMALLQLGFGPQALKEPAPVYMLQLLWLPTAVLLLALGFMRMVQDRREARSRRAALRDPLTRMLNRRALERVLEHCTKAAGQQGRP
;
A
#
# COMPACT_ATOMS: atom_id res chain seq x y z
N ALA A 1 22.09 2.97 20.55
CA ALA A 1 20.97 3.78 21.07
C ALA A 1 20.36 4.70 20.00
N ALA A 2 21.15 5.53 19.27
CA ALA A 2 20.63 6.48 18.27
C ALA A 2 19.88 5.79 17.11
N LEU A 3 20.39 4.67 16.58
CA LEU A 3 19.73 3.87 15.52
C LEU A 3 18.39 3.28 15.98
N ALA A 4 18.29 2.86 17.25
CA ALA A 4 17.03 2.35 17.82
C ALA A 4 15.98 3.46 17.97
N VAL A 5 16.38 4.67 18.31
CA VAL A 5 15.48 5.84 18.40
C VAL A 5 15.02 6.30 17.02
N LEU A 6 15.93 6.30 16.03
CA LEU A 6 15.60 6.59 14.63
C LEU A 6 14.64 5.53 14.05
N GLY A 7 14.88 4.25 14.35
CA GLY A 7 14.02 3.14 13.96
C GLY A 7 12.61 3.28 14.53
N ARG A 8 12.47 3.57 15.83
CA ARG A 8 11.17 3.79 16.48
C ARG A 8 10.38 4.97 15.90
N LYS A 9 11.07 6.08 15.55
CA LYS A 9 10.43 7.23 14.90
C LYS A 9 9.98 6.93 13.47
N ALA A 10 10.77 6.18 12.69
CA ALA A 10 10.41 5.75 11.34
C ALA A 10 9.24 4.76 11.36
N TRP A 11 9.26 3.81 12.32
CA TRP A 11 8.19 2.85 12.53
C TRP A 11 6.85 3.51 12.83
N ARG A 12 6.83 4.48 13.76
CA ARG A 12 5.63 5.28 14.10
C ARG A 12 5.07 6.12 12.94
N LYS A 13 5.84 6.32 11.85
CA LYS A 13 5.41 7.05 10.65
C LYS A 13 4.92 6.14 9.52
N GLY A 14 4.75 4.85 9.79
CA GLY A 14 4.30 3.86 8.82
C GLY A 14 5.39 3.33 7.89
N VAL A 15 6.59 3.93 7.86
CA VAL A 15 7.69 3.50 6.96
C VAL A 15 8.13 2.08 7.25
N GLY A 16 8.30 1.72 8.53
CA GLY A 16 8.69 0.36 8.91
C GLY A 16 7.63 -0.68 8.54
N VAL A 17 6.35 -0.30 8.63
CA VAL A 17 5.24 -1.19 8.29
C VAL A 17 5.15 -1.38 6.78
N VAL A 18 5.44 -0.34 5.98
CA VAL A 18 5.57 -0.49 4.51
C VAL A 18 6.71 -1.42 4.15
N LEU A 19 7.87 -1.30 4.81
CA LEU A 19 8.98 -2.23 4.59
C LEU A 19 8.58 -3.68 4.89
N LEU A 20 7.82 -3.91 5.98
CA LEU A 20 7.25 -5.23 6.27
C LEU A 20 6.31 -5.70 5.16
N ALA A 21 5.41 -4.83 4.67
CA ALA A 21 4.52 -5.16 3.57
C ALA A 21 5.29 -5.56 2.30
N LEU A 22 6.32 -4.80 1.95
CA LEU A 22 7.17 -5.09 0.79
C LEU A 22 7.94 -6.41 0.96
N LEU A 23 8.47 -6.70 2.15
CA LEU A 23 9.12 -7.97 2.45
C LEU A 23 8.16 -9.16 2.32
N LEU A 24 6.93 -9.02 2.81
CA LEU A 24 5.90 -10.05 2.66
C LEU A 24 5.52 -10.27 1.20
N LEU A 25 5.45 -9.21 0.36
CA LEU A 25 5.21 -9.35 -1.08
C LEU A 25 6.37 -10.07 -1.78
N VAL A 26 7.60 -9.72 -1.45
CA VAL A 26 8.78 -10.42 -1.99
C VAL A 26 8.78 -11.88 -1.55
N LEU A 27 8.47 -12.16 -0.28
CA LEU A 27 8.37 -13.53 0.22
C LEU A 27 7.28 -14.31 -0.50
N ALA A 28 6.10 -13.71 -0.71
CA ALA A 28 5.03 -14.34 -1.50
C ALA A 28 5.48 -14.69 -2.91
N ALA A 29 6.20 -13.78 -3.58
CA ALA A 29 6.75 -14.01 -4.92
C ALA A 29 7.80 -15.15 -4.94
N VAL A 30 8.70 -15.17 -3.96
CA VAL A 30 9.72 -16.23 -3.82
C VAL A 30 9.06 -17.58 -3.58
N LEU A 31 8.06 -17.66 -2.71
CA LEU A 31 7.33 -18.90 -2.44
C LEU A 31 6.61 -19.43 -3.70
N GLN A 32 6.00 -18.53 -4.50
CA GLN A 32 5.40 -18.91 -5.77
C GLN A 32 6.44 -19.41 -6.77
N LEU A 33 7.57 -18.74 -6.87
CA LEU A 33 8.67 -19.13 -7.76
C LEU A 33 9.25 -20.50 -7.36
N LEU A 34 9.46 -20.74 -6.06
CA LEU A 34 9.95 -22.01 -5.54
C LEU A 34 8.95 -23.15 -5.82
N ALA A 35 7.66 -22.91 -5.64
CA ALA A 35 6.61 -23.87 -5.97
C ALA A 35 6.60 -24.22 -7.47
N TRP A 36 6.98 -23.28 -8.32
CA TRP A 36 7.10 -23.53 -9.76
C TRP A 36 8.37 -24.32 -10.14
N LEU A 37 9.51 -23.96 -9.54
CA LEU A 37 10.82 -24.59 -9.86
C LEU A 37 10.93 -26.05 -9.36
N HIS A 38 10.19 -26.40 -8.31
CA HIS A 38 10.22 -27.72 -7.71
C HIS A 38 8.91 -28.48 -7.95
N PRO A 39 8.90 -29.45 -8.89
CA PRO A 39 7.70 -30.26 -9.17
C PRO A 39 7.17 -31.00 -7.93
N ALA A 40 8.05 -31.40 -7.00
CA ALA A 40 7.66 -32.00 -5.74
C ALA A 40 6.89 -30.99 -4.83
N ALA A 41 7.18 -29.71 -4.92
CA ALA A 41 6.46 -28.67 -4.17
C ALA A 41 5.04 -28.43 -4.73
N GLN A 42 4.79 -28.77 -6.00
CA GLN A 42 3.45 -28.71 -6.59
C GLN A 42 2.52 -29.79 -6.00
N GLN A 43 3.10 -30.86 -5.46
CA GLN A 43 2.35 -31.92 -4.75
C GLN A 43 1.98 -31.53 -3.32
N TRP A 44 2.58 -30.45 -2.79
CA TRP A 44 2.21 -29.92 -1.47
C TRP A 44 0.91 -29.09 -1.61
N PRO A 45 -0.20 -29.58 -1.06
CA PRO A 45 -1.48 -28.88 -1.15
C PRO A 45 -1.45 -27.49 -0.54
N ASP A 46 -0.46 -27.22 0.32
CA ASP A 46 -0.35 -26.00 1.12
C ASP A 46 0.59 -24.93 0.51
N SER A 47 1.30 -25.23 -0.60
CA SER A 47 2.24 -24.27 -1.18
C SER A 47 1.58 -22.95 -1.62
N PRO A 48 0.39 -22.91 -2.23
CA PRO A 48 -0.29 -21.66 -2.54
C PRO A 48 -0.86 -20.96 -1.29
N LEU A 49 -1.15 -21.68 -0.21
CA LEU A 49 -1.67 -21.10 1.02
C LEU A 49 -0.68 -20.12 1.65
N LEU A 50 0.57 -20.52 1.83
CA LEU A 50 1.58 -19.70 2.45
C LEU A 50 1.85 -18.43 1.64
N SER A 51 1.92 -18.54 0.31
CA SER A 51 2.07 -17.40 -0.58
C SER A 51 0.88 -16.43 -0.49
N ASN A 52 -0.35 -16.94 -0.52
CA ASN A 52 -1.57 -16.15 -0.40
C ASN A 52 -1.68 -15.48 0.99
N LEU A 53 -1.23 -16.17 2.04
CA LEU A 53 -1.19 -15.63 3.38
C LEU A 53 -0.19 -14.47 3.49
N CYS A 54 1.00 -14.62 2.93
CA CYS A 54 2.00 -13.55 2.85
C CYS A 54 1.45 -12.35 2.06
N PHE A 55 0.76 -12.60 0.95
CA PHE A 55 0.16 -11.56 0.13
C PHE A 55 -0.96 -10.81 0.89
N SER A 56 -1.89 -11.51 1.53
CA SER A 56 -2.93 -10.91 2.36
C SER A 56 -2.35 -10.15 3.56
N GLY A 57 -1.33 -10.70 4.21
CA GLY A 57 -0.58 -10.04 5.28
C GLY A 57 0.09 -8.75 4.82
N ALA A 58 0.63 -8.74 3.60
CA ALA A 58 1.22 -7.55 3.00
C ALA A 58 0.18 -6.44 2.76
N LEU A 59 -1.00 -6.79 2.24
CA LEU A 59 -2.10 -5.85 2.06
C LEU A 59 -2.59 -5.30 3.41
N ALA A 60 -2.70 -6.14 4.44
CA ALA A 60 -3.03 -5.71 5.79
C ALA A 60 -1.98 -4.76 6.37
N ALA A 61 -0.69 -5.07 6.22
CA ALA A 61 0.40 -4.19 6.62
C ALA A 61 0.37 -2.86 5.87
N MET A 62 0.04 -2.85 4.57
CA MET A 62 -0.12 -1.62 3.80
C MET A 62 -1.28 -0.77 4.34
N ALA A 63 -2.40 -1.37 4.71
CA ALA A 63 -3.51 -0.66 5.34
C ALA A 63 -3.10 -0.02 6.69
N VAL A 64 -2.37 -0.76 7.52
CA VAL A 64 -1.79 -0.21 8.77
C VAL A 64 -0.89 0.98 8.48
N ALA A 65 -0.01 0.88 7.47
CA ALA A 65 0.90 1.95 7.10
C ALA A 65 0.16 3.22 6.64
N LEU A 66 -0.89 3.07 5.82
CA LEU A 66 -1.73 4.18 5.37
C LEU A 66 -2.47 4.84 6.54
N ARG A 67 -3.03 4.05 7.47
CA ARG A 67 -3.70 4.58 8.67
C ARG A 67 -2.72 5.29 9.59
N GLN A 68 -1.54 4.72 9.83
CA GLN A 68 -0.47 5.40 10.58
C GLN A 68 0.00 6.68 9.91
N PHE A 69 0.12 6.68 8.57
CA PHE A 69 0.44 7.88 7.82
C PHE A 69 -0.62 8.97 8.03
N ARG A 70 -1.90 8.61 8.06
CA ARG A 70 -3.03 9.52 8.32
C ARG A 70 -3.20 9.87 9.80
N GLN A 71 -2.48 9.23 10.71
CA GLN A 71 -2.63 9.35 12.16
C GLN A 71 -4.02 8.89 12.65
N LEU A 72 -4.59 7.87 12.02
CA LEU A 72 -5.84 7.23 12.42
C LEU A 72 -5.57 6.02 13.30
N ASP A 73 -6.54 5.70 14.15
CA ASP A 73 -6.52 4.50 14.98
C ASP A 73 -6.54 3.23 14.11
N ILE A 74 -5.83 2.21 14.60
CA ILE A 74 -5.71 0.94 13.92
C ILE A 74 -6.83 0.01 14.39
N ALA A 75 -7.77 -0.28 13.51
CA ALA A 75 -8.82 -1.26 13.77
C ALA A 75 -8.30 -2.69 13.47
N TRP A 76 -7.63 -3.28 14.45
CA TRP A 76 -6.96 -4.58 14.31
C TRP A 76 -7.90 -5.71 13.89
N SER A 77 -9.14 -5.71 14.35
CA SER A 77 -10.14 -6.71 13.99
C SER A 77 -10.39 -6.78 12.47
N TRP A 78 -10.55 -5.64 11.82
CA TRP A 78 -10.77 -5.57 10.38
C TRP A 78 -9.50 -5.87 9.56
N LEU A 79 -8.34 -5.58 10.11
CA LEU A 79 -7.05 -5.81 9.45
C LEU A 79 -6.63 -7.28 9.46
N LEU A 80 -6.94 -8.00 10.55
CA LEU A 80 -6.59 -9.42 10.70
C LEU A 80 -7.61 -10.35 10.05
N LEU A 81 -8.86 -9.90 9.86
CA LEU A 81 -9.93 -10.73 9.31
C LEU A 81 -9.60 -11.31 7.92
N PRO A 82 -9.09 -10.57 6.92
CA PRO A 82 -8.75 -11.15 5.63
C PRO A 82 -7.62 -12.19 5.68
N PRO A 83 -6.47 -11.99 6.35
CA PRO A 83 -5.46 -13.04 6.50
C PRO A 83 -5.99 -14.30 7.21
N LEU A 84 -6.83 -14.13 8.24
CA LEU A 84 -7.47 -15.27 8.91
C LEU A 84 -8.46 -16.00 8.01
N ALA A 85 -9.22 -15.27 7.18
CA ALA A 85 -10.11 -15.87 6.18
C ALA A 85 -9.31 -16.66 5.13
N VAL A 86 -8.19 -16.11 4.63
CA VAL A 86 -7.29 -16.81 3.71
C VAL A 86 -6.72 -18.08 4.34
N LEU A 87 -6.35 -18.04 5.62
CA LEU A 87 -5.87 -19.19 6.36
C LEU A 87 -6.96 -20.26 6.48
N ALA A 88 -8.17 -19.88 6.89
CA ALA A 88 -9.30 -20.81 7.03
C ALA A 88 -9.68 -21.47 5.70
N LEU A 89 -9.75 -20.70 4.61
CA LEU A 89 -10.02 -21.20 3.27
C LEU A 89 -8.91 -22.11 2.74
N GLY A 90 -7.66 -21.83 3.12
CA GLY A 90 -6.54 -22.66 2.71
C GLY A 90 -6.52 -24.04 3.38
N LEU A 91 -7.06 -24.15 4.60
CA LEU A 91 -7.22 -25.41 5.31
C LEU A 91 -8.44 -26.22 4.84
N ASP A 92 -9.38 -25.57 4.16
CA ASP A 92 -10.52 -26.22 3.54
C ASP A 92 -10.09 -26.94 2.26
N GLY A 93 -10.34 -28.26 2.18
CA GLY A 93 -10.02 -29.08 1.01
C GLY A 93 -10.98 -28.88 -0.19
N SER A 94 -11.90 -27.92 -0.13
CA SER A 94 -12.92 -27.73 -1.15
C SER A 94 -12.36 -27.20 -2.48
N PRO A 95 -12.94 -27.58 -3.63
CA PRO A 95 -12.51 -27.08 -4.94
C PRO A 95 -12.74 -25.56 -5.10
N TRP A 96 -13.61 -24.97 -4.30
CA TRP A 96 -13.95 -23.54 -4.33
C TRP A 96 -12.94 -22.65 -3.60
N ARG A 97 -12.01 -23.24 -2.85
CA ARG A 97 -11.03 -22.50 -2.05
C ARG A 97 -10.27 -21.43 -2.83
N VAL A 98 -9.90 -21.72 -4.09
CA VAL A 98 -9.15 -20.79 -4.93
C VAL A 98 -9.97 -19.54 -5.22
N TYR A 99 -11.21 -19.73 -5.68
CA TYR A 99 -12.12 -18.62 -6.00
C TYR A 99 -12.46 -17.79 -4.76
N ALA A 100 -12.72 -18.45 -3.63
CA ALA A 100 -12.98 -17.79 -2.36
C ALA A 100 -11.78 -16.97 -1.88
N THR A 101 -10.56 -17.52 -2.00
CA THR A 101 -9.33 -16.79 -1.65
C THR A 101 -9.15 -15.55 -2.55
N VAL A 102 -9.35 -15.69 -3.86
CA VAL A 102 -9.30 -14.57 -4.82
C VAL A 102 -10.32 -13.50 -4.44
N ALA A 103 -11.55 -13.88 -4.09
CA ALA A 103 -12.59 -12.97 -3.67
C ALA A 103 -12.19 -12.19 -2.39
N VAL A 104 -11.63 -12.87 -1.39
CA VAL A 104 -11.13 -12.21 -0.16
C VAL A 104 -10.03 -11.21 -0.48
N LEU A 105 -9.05 -11.57 -1.30
CA LEU A 105 -7.96 -10.69 -1.71
C LEU A 105 -8.46 -9.49 -2.51
N ALA A 106 -9.42 -9.69 -3.42
CA ALA A 106 -10.04 -8.63 -4.20
C ALA A 106 -10.82 -7.64 -3.31
N LEU A 107 -11.59 -8.15 -2.34
CA LEU A 107 -12.29 -7.32 -1.36
C LEU A 107 -11.33 -6.55 -0.47
N GLN A 108 -10.23 -7.17 -0.04
CA GLN A 108 -9.18 -6.50 0.72
C GLN A 108 -8.52 -5.37 -0.08
N GLY A 109 -8.28 -5.58 -1.38
CA GLY A 109 -7.77 -4.56 -2.27
C GLY A 109 -8.74 -3.43 -2.52
N ALA A 110 -10.03 -3.73 -2.70
CA ALA A 110 -11.08 -2.72 -2.83
C ALA A 110 -11.17 -1.87 -1.56
N TRP A 111 -11.10 -2.50 -0.39
CA TRP A 111 -11.07 -1.78 0.89
C TRP A 111 -9.85 -0.85 1.01
N LEU A 112 -8.65 -1.31 0.60
CA LEU A 112 -7.44 -0.46 0.54
C LEU A 112 -7.63 0.75 -0.39
N ALA A 113 -8.29 0.56 -1.54
CA ALA A 113 -8.60 1.66 -2.45
C ALA A 113 -9.56 2.69 -1.80
N LEU A 114 -10.51 2.23 -1.00
CA LEU A 114 -11.38 3.11 -0.21
C LEU A 114 -10.59 3.87 0.88
N GLU A 115 -9.59 3.26 1.50
CA GLU A 115 -8.70 3.95 2.46
C GLU A 115 -7.82 5.02 1.79
N LEU A 116 -7.52 4.91 0.49
CA LEU A 116 -6.81 5.93 -0.26
C LEU A 116 -7.70 7.14 -0.61
N LYS A 117 -8.99 6.95 -0.86
CA LYS A 117 -9.90 8.01 -1.34
C LYS A 117 -9.85 9.30 -0.50
N PRO A 118 -9.89 9.27 0.85
CA PRO A 118 -9.80 10.49 1.66
C PRO A 118 -8.44 11.19 1.56
N MET A 119 -7.40 10.52 1.08
CA MET A 119 -6.06 11.10 0.94
C MET A 119 -5.97 12.03 -0.28
N GLN A 120 -6.88 11.93 -1.24
CA GLN A 120 -6.98 12.84 -2.38
C GLN A 120 -7.11 14.31 -1.92
N GLN A 121 -7.83 14.55 -0.82
CA GLN A 121 -8.01 15.88 -0.25
C GLN A 121 -6.72 16.47 0.37
N MET A 122 -5.69 15.64 0.62
CA MET A 122 -4.44 16.08 1.21
C MET A 122 -3.46 16.70 0.20
N GLN A 123 -3.86 16.86 -1.07
CA GLN A 123 -3.00 17.37 -2.16
C GLN A 123 -1.64 16.66 -2.21
N LEU A 124 -1.64 15.36 -1.95
CA LEU A 124 -0.47 14.51 -2.01
C LEU A 124 -0.14 14.29 -3.51
N GLY A 125 0.95 14.89 -3.99
CA GLY A 125 1.36 14.91 -5.38
C GLY A 125 1.49 13.52 -6.06
N LEU A 126 2.55 13.34 -6.85
CA LEU A 126 2.80 12.14 -7.66
C LEU A 126 2.77 10.83 -6.85
N GLY A 127 3.24 10.85 -5.59
CA GLY A 127 3.30 9.66 -4.74
C GLY A 127 1.94 9.03 -4.48
N TYR A 128 0.91 9.84 -4.27
CA TYR A 128 -0.47 9.35 -4.11
C TYR A 128 -0.99 8.68 -5.40
N HIS A 129 -0.76 9.28 -6.57
CA HIS A 129 -1.19 8.72 -7.84
C HIS A 129 -0.50 7.39 -8.14
N MET A 130 0.79 7.26 -7.80
CA MET A 130 1.51 6.00 -7.90
C MET A 130 0.86 4.89 -7.07
N LEU A 131 0.44 5.18 -5.82
CA LEU A 131 -0.26 4.21 -4.99
C LEU A 131 -1.64 3.85 -5.55
N CYS A 132 -2.38 4.83 -6.08
CA CYS A 132 -3.68 4.60 -6.71
C CYS A 132 -3.59 3.69 -7.96
N VAL A 133 -2.46 3.66 -8.65
CA VAL A 133 -2.20 2.75 -9.77
C VAL A 133 -1.66 1.41 -9.28
N ALA A 134 -0.69 1.43 -8.36
CA ALA A 134 0.02 0.25 -7.93
C ALA A 134 -0.87 -0.74 -7.15
N LEU A 135 -1.75 -0.25 -6.26
CA LEU A 135 -2.62 -1.13 -5.46
C LEU A 135 -3.65 -1.89 -6.31
N PRO A 136 -4.43 -1.25 -7.19
CA PRO A 136 -5.30 -1.98 -8.10
C PRO A 136 -4.50 -2.92 -9.02
N LEU A 137 -3.39 -2.47 -9.58
CA LEU A 137 -2.52 -3.31 -10.40
C LEU A 137 -2.09 -4.57 -9.64
N LEU A 138 -1.67 -4.44 -8.38
CA LEU A 138 -1.24 -5.56 -7.55
C LEU A 138 -2.37 -6.55 -7.29
N VAL A 139 -3.54 -6.07 -6.86
CA VAL A 139 -4.64 -6.93 -6.41
C VAL A 139 -5.42 -7.51 -7.58
N TRP A 140 -5.86 -6.65 -8.49
CA TRP A 140 -6.67 -7.09 -9.64
C TRP A 140 -5.84 -7.87 -10.66
N GLY A 141 -4.55 -7.51 -10.83
CA GLY A 141 -3.65 -8.30 -11.65
C GLY A 141 -3.52 -9.74 -11.15
N MET A 142 -3.36 -9.93 -9.80
CA MET A 142 -3.36 -11.27 -9.20
C MET A 142 -4.70 -11.99 -9.41
N ALA A 143 -5.82 -11.31 -9.16
CA ALA A 143 -7.14 -11.90 -9.34
C ALA A 143 -7.38 -12.34 -10.77
N LEU A 144 -7.08 -11.50 -11.76
CA LEU A 144 -7.23 -11.81 -13.17
C LEU A 144 -6.34 -12.98 -13.62
N LEU A 145 -5.09 -13.03 -13.14
CA LEU A 145 -4.20 -14.14 -13.45
C LEU A 145 -4.73 -15.46 -12.87
N GLN A 146 -5.19 -15.47 -11.63
CA GLN A 146 -5.72 -16.67 -11.00
C GLN A 146 -7.05 -17.13 -11.63
N LEU A 147 -7.92 -16.21 -12.01
CA LEU A 147 -9.20 -16.54 -12.65
C LEU A 147 -9.04 -16.92 -14.12
N GLY A 148 -8.19 -16.19 -14.86
CA GLY A 148 -8.00 -16.40 -16.29
C GLY A 148 -7.26 -17.70 -16.63
N PHE A 149 -6.32 -18.09 -15.78
CA PHE A 149 -5.50 -19.28 -15.99
C PHE A 149 -5.80 -20.43 -15.01
N GLY A 150 -6.76 -20.28 -14.10
CA GLY A 150 -7.05 -21.17 -12.98
C GLY A 150 -6.79 -22.67 -13.23
N PRO A 151 -7.67 -23.41 -13.92
CA PRO A 151 -7.44 -24.84 -14.18
C PRO A 151 -6.32 -25.12 -15.20
N GLN A 152 -6.06 -24.18 -16.14
CA GLN A 152 -5.00 -24.31 -17.14
C GLN A 152 -3.62 -24.00 -16.57
N ALA A 153 -3.54 -23.12 -15.58
CA ALA A 153 -2.30 -22.81 -14.86
C ALA A 153 -1.69 -24.05 -14.19
N LEU A 154 -2.51 -25.04 -13.86
CA LEU A 154 -2.06 -26.33 -13.34
C LEU A 154 -1.46 -27.23 -14.45
N LYS A 155 -1.87 -27.04 -15.71
CA LYS A 155 -1.41 -27.85 -16.86
C LYS A 155 -0.23 -27.18 -17.57
N GLU A 156 -0.30 -25.85 -17.76
CA GLU A 156 0.72 -25.04 -18.42
C GLU A 156 1.05 -23.79 -17.57
N PRO A 157 1.80 -23.94 -16.49
CA PRO A 157 2.06 -22.85 -15.55
C PRO A 157 2.97 -21.75 -16.10
N ALA A 158 3.80 -22.04 -17.13
CA ALA A 158 4.83 -21.14 -17.62
C ALA A 158 4.33 -19.72 -18.01
N PRO A 159 3.26 -19.52 -18.79
CA PRO A 159 2.81 -18.19 -19.17
C PRO A 159 2.33 -17.35 -17.99
N VAL A 160 1.66 -17.99 -17.01
CA VAL A 160 1.17 -17.30 -15.80
C VAL A 160 2.32 -16.79 -14.97
N TYR A 161 3.34 -17.60 -14.76
CA TYR A 161 4.52 -17.20 -13.98
C TYR A 161 5.37 -16.15 -14.69
N MET A 162 5.49 -16.21 -16.02
CA MET A 162 6.17 -15.16 -16.79
C MET A 162 5.46 -13.80 -16.62
N LEU A 163 4.14 -13.79 -16.70
CA LEU A 163 3.36 -12.56 -16.45
C LEU A 163 3.52 -12.09 -15.01
N GLN A 164 3.52 -12.98 -14.03
CA GLN A 164 3.75 -12.63 -12.63
C GLN A 164 5.13 -12.05 -12.38
N LEU A 165 6.18 -12.60 -13.01
CA LEU A 165 7.56 -12.11 -12.90
C LEU A 165 7.74 -10.68 -13.45
N LEU A 166 6.95 -10.28 -14.44
CA LEU A 166 7.00 -8.93 -14.99
C LEU A 166 6.17 -7.94 -14.15
N TRP A 167 4.98 -8.34 -13.83
CA TRP A 167 3.95 -7.48 -13.25
C TRP A 167 4.14 -7.25 -11.74
N LEU A 168 4.45 -8.30 -10.97
CA LEU A 168 4.57 -8.21 -9.52
C LEU A 168 5.73 -7.29 -9.05
N PRO A 169 6.97 -7.41 -9.60
CA PRO A 169 8.03 -6.47 -9.26
C PRO A 169 7.71 -5.02 -9.64
N THR A 170 7.02 -4.82 -10.77
CA THR A 170 6.59 -3.48 -11.20
C THR A 170 5.62 -2.87 -10.20
N ALA A 171 4.61 -3.63 -9.76
CA ALA A 171 3.64 -3.16 -8.77
C ALA A 171 4.32 -2.89 -7.41
N VAL A 172 5.22 -3.77 -6.96
CA VAL A 172 6.00 -3.60 -5.72
C VAL A 172 6.87 -2.33 -5.78
N LEU A 173 7.56 -2.11 -6.91
CA LEU A 173 8.38 -0.91 -7.11
C LEU A 173 7.54 0.36 -7.07
N LEU A 174 6.40 0.39 -7.76
CA LEU A 174 5.48 1.52 -7.74
C LEU A 174 4.92 1.79 -6.34
N LEU A 175 4.61 0.75 -5.57
CA LEU A 175 4.18 0.89 -4.17
C LEU A 175 5.28 1.52 -3.31
N ALA A 176 6.51 1.01 -3.44
CA ALA A 176 7.65 1.51 -2.68
C ALA A 176 7.96 2.97 -3.00
N LEU A 177 8.07 3.31 -4.30
CA LEU A 177 8.34 4.67 -4.77
C LEU A 177 7.19 5.61 -4.44
N GLY A 178 5.95 5.19 -4.63
CA GLY A 178 4.76 5.98 -4.32
C GLY A 178 4.69 6.36 -2.85
N PHE A 179 4.90 5.38 -1.95
CA PHE A 179 4.90 5.65 -0.52
C PHE A 179 6.08 6.54 -0.09
N MET A 180 7.28 6.28 -0.61
CA MET A 180 8.46 7.09 -0.32
C MET A 180 8.25 8.55 -0.76
N ARG A 181 7.73 8.76 -1.95
CA ARG A 181 7.40 10.09 -2.49
C ARG A 181 6.35 10.79 -1.64
N MET A 182 5.30 10.09 -1.23
CA MET A 182 4.27 10.64 -0.35
C MET A 182 4.82 11.10 1.01
N VAL A 183 5.77 10.34 1.58
CA VAL A 183 6.47 10.73 2.81
C VAL A 183 7.35 11.97 2.59
N GLN A 184 8.02 12.07 1.44
CA GLN A 184 8.82 13.24 1.06
C GLN A 184 7.95 14.47 0.90
N ASP A 185 6.86 14.39 0.13
CA ASP A 185 5.91 15.49 -0.09
C ASP A 185 5.37 16.03 1.25
N ARG A 186 5.07 15.15 2.18
CA ARG A 186 4.63 15.55 3.53
C ARG A 186 5.74 16.22 4.35
N ARG A 187 6.98 15.78 4.22
CA ARG A 187 8.14 16.42 4.88
C ARG A 187 8.38 17.81 4.30
N GLU A 188 8.35 17.94 2.97
CA GLU A 188 8.49 19.22 2.29
C GLU A 188 7.38 20.21 2.69
N ALA A 189 6.12 19.76 2.71
CA ALA A 189 5.00 20.59 3.13
C ALA A 189 5.16 21.08 4.57
N ARG A 190 5.66 20.22 5.49
CA ARG A 190 5.96 20.62 6.88
C ARG A 190 7.12 21.62 6.95
N SER A 191 8.20 21.38 6.21
CA SER A 191 9.34 22.28 6.14
C SER A 191 8.94 23.66 5.60
N ARG A 192 8.16 23.69 4.51
CA ARG A 192 7.63 24.94 3.95
C ARG A 192 6.76 25.70 4.97
N ARG A 193 5.89 24.99 5.71
CA ARG A 193 5.08 25.62 6.77
C ARG A 193 5.95 26.16 7.91
N ALA A 194 6.98 25.40 8.31
CA ALA A 194 7.93 25.87 9.34
C ALA A 194 8.71 27.11 8.88
N ALA A 195 9.11 27.15 7.59
CA ALA A 195 9.81 28.29 7.01
C ALA A 195 8.96 29.56 6.87
N LEU A 196 7.63 29.46 7.00
CA LEU A 196 6.74 30.62 7.01
C LEU A 196 6.64 31.30 8.38
N ARG A 197 7.21 30.70 9.42
CA ARG A 197 7.20 31.24 10.77
C ARG A 197 8.61 31.64 11.18
N ASP A 198 8.74 32.75 11.86
CA ASP A 198 9.97 33.17 12.50
C ASP A 198 10.32 32.21 13.66
N PRO A 199 11.54 31.66 13.73
CA PRO A 199 11.92 30.69 14.74
C PRO A 199 11.95 31.28 16.18
N LEU A 200 12.16 32.58 16.32
CA LEU A 200 12.25 33.27 17.61
C LEU A 200 10.86 33.68 18.12
N THR A 201 10.09 34.34 17.27
CA THR A 201 8.79 34.91 17.68
C THR A 201 7.62 34.00 17.41
N ARG A 202 7.79 32.92 16.61
CA ARG A 202 6.74 32.03 16.11
C ARG A 202 5.64 32.70 15.28
N MET A 203 5.79 33.98 15.00
CA MET A 203 4.91 34.76 14.15
C MET A 203 5.16 34.44 12.66
N LEU A 204 4.24 34.83 11.80
CA LEU A 204 4.45 34.74 10.34
C LEU A 204 5.64 35.64 9.99
N ASN A 205 6.59 35.11 9.22
CA ASN A 205 7.66 35.90 8.68
C ASN A 205 7.12 36.92 7.65
N ARG A 206 7.89 37.94 7.32
CA ARG A 206 7.49 38.99 6.38
C ARG A 206 6.95 38.45 5.06
N ARG A 207 7.61 37.46 4.48
CA ARG A 207 7.17 36.82 3.21
C ARG A 207 5.83 36.09 3.33
N ALA A 208 5.56 35.48 4.47
CA ALA A 208 4.27 34.83 4.72
C ALA A 208 3.16 35.85 4.90
N LEU A 209 3.45 36.96 5.60
CA LEU A 209 2.50 38.05 5.80
C LEU A 209 2.12 38.69 4.45
N GLU A 210 3.13 39.01 3.62
CA GLU A 210 2.93 39.59 2.27
C GLU A 210 1.99 38.68 1.41
N ARG A 211 2.20 37.35 1.40
CA ARG A 211 1.33 36.41 0.69
C ARG A 211 -0.10 36.35 1.24
N VAL A 212 -0.27 36.40 2.55
CA VAL A 212 -1.60 36.43 3.17
C VAL A 212 -2.32 37.71 2.78
N LEU A 213 -1.65 38.85 2.83
CA LEU A 213 -2.21 40.13 2.40
C LEU A 213 -2.62 40.13 0.92
N GLU A 214 -1.72 39.65 0.04
CA GLU A 214 -2.06 39.51 -1.38
C GLU A 214 -3.29 38.60 -1.62
N HIS A 215 -3.41 37.52 -0.85
CA HIS A 215 -4.55 36.62 -0.97
C HIS A 215 -5.85 37.28 -0.49
N CYS A 216 -5.78 37.98 0.63
CA CYS A 216 -6.91 38.72 1.17
C CYS A 216 -7.36 39.86 0.23
N THR A 217 -6.41 40.61 -0.34
CA THR A 217 -6.74 41.70 -1.29
C THR A 217 -7.37 41.17 -2.58
N LYS A 218 -6.87 40.04 -3.13
CA LYS A 218 -7.47 39.39 -4.30
C LYS A 218 -8.88 38.87 -3.98
N ALA A 219 -9.08 38.26 -2.84
CA ALA A 219 -10.37 37.74 -2.41
C ALA A 219 -11.39 38.88 -2.17
N ALA A 220 -10.97 39.99 -1.56
CA ALA A 220 -11.80 41.18 -1.37
C ALA A 220 -12.20 41.81 -2.72
N GLY A 221 -11.26 41.92 -3.66
CA GLY A 221 -11.54 42.42 -4.99
C GLY A 221 -12.53 41.57 -5.78
N GLN A 222 -12.48 40.24 -5.62
CA GLN A 222 -13.45 39.33 -6.26
C GLN A 222 -14.84 39.37 -5.63
N GLN A 223 -14.95 39.71 -4.37
CA GLN A 223 -16.24 39.82 -3.66
C GLN A 223 -16.87 41.21 -3.73
N GLY A 224 -16.24 42.18 -4.41
CA GLY A 224 -16.74 43.55 -4.56
C GLY A 224 -16.92 44.29 -3.22
N ARG A 225 -16.22 43.84 -2.14
CA ARG A 225 -16.22 44.49 -0.82
C ARG A 225 -14.95 45.32 -0.67
N PRO A 226 -15.09 46.59 -0.29
CA PRO A 226 -13.96 47.45 -0.01
C PRO A 226 -13.11 46.96 1.14
#